data_8b392c0659141721188f090bcd5b83b5
#
_entry.id   8b392c0659141721188f090bcd5b83b5
#
_cell.length_a   1.000
_cell.length_b   1.000
_cell.length_c   1.000
_cell.angle_alpha   90.00
_cell.angle_beta   90.00
_cell.angle_gamma   90.00
#
_symmetry.space_group_name_H-M   'P 1'
#
loop_
_entity.id
_entity.type
_entity.pdbx_description
1 polymer ?
#
loop_
_entity_poly.entity_id
_entity_poly.type
_entity_poly.pdbx_seq_one_letter_code
_entity_poly.pdbx_strand_id
1 'polypeptide(L)'
;FRGKAYVISENDSISLPYKDFKYKHQAIITNGYLMVHNYNGDDLQKKIVNGEEKFLKPHNLNDPNEYSILYHRMLKPTIPFGIKGVIWYQGEANVSNYYDYSVLLDGMIRDWRSHWNDDFSFYFAQIAPFIYSKKKNSQGLRDAQRKVLNITPKTGMAILLDIGEENDIHPRNKQDVGKRLALLALKRDYGFNIIDTGPLYSKHEIKNGYIEVEFDHIGSGLIARGELAGFEIAGSDGIYFPANAEIKNDKVHVYSDRVEKPKNVRYGWKNYFEATLFNL
;
A
#
# COMPACT_ATOMS: atom_id res chain seq x y z
N PHE A 1 -6.60 -3.49 -9.08
CA PHE A 1 -7.50 -4.32 -8.26
C PHE A 1 -8.85 -3.61 -8.15
N ARG A 2 -9.86 -4.09 -8.87
CA ARG A 2 -11.25 -3.65 -8.74
C ARG A 2 -12.05 -4.88 -8.31
N GLY A 3 -12.49 -4.93 -7.07
CA GLY A 3 -13.42 -5.94 -6.59
C GLY A 3 -12.98 -6.65 -5.30
N LYS A 4 -13.95 -7.20 -4.60
CA LYS A 4 -13.73 -8.08 -3.46
C LYS A 4 -13.70 -9.50 -3.97
N ALA A 5 -12.65 -10.26 -3.63
CA ALA A 5 -12.61 -11.69 -3.89
C ALA A 5 -13.43 -12.42 -2.82
N TYR A 6 -14.31 -13.30 -3.24
CA TYR A 6 -15.12 -14.13 -2.34
C TYR A 6 -14.95 -15.59 -2.71
N VAL A 7 -14.82 -16.44 -1.71
CA VAL A 7 -14.92 -17.89 -1.88
C VAL A 7 -16.33 -18.31 -1.47
N ILE A 8 -17.06 -18.91 -2.36
CA ILE A 8 -18.38 -19.50 -2.08
C ILE A 8 -18.13 -20.95 -1.64
N SER A 9 -18.46 -21.28 -0.41
CA SER A 9 -18.52 -22.65 0.06
C SER A 9 -19.85 -23.29 -0.35
N GLU A 10 -19.90 -24.61 -0.42
CA GLU A 10 -21.11 -25.39 -0.78
C GLU A 10 -22.34 -25.12 0.12
N ASN A 11 -22.18 -24.35 1.19
CA ASN A 11 -23.22 -24.07 2.20
C ASN A 11 -23.59 -22.59 2.31
N ASP A 12 -23.58 -21.84 1.22
CA ASP A 12 -24.01 -20.42 1.16
C ASP A 12 -23.32 -19.46 2.16
N SER A 13 -22.28 -19.88 2.85
CA SER A 13 -21.49 -19.01 3.70
C SER A 13 -20.31 -18.43 2.92
N ILE A 14 -20.28 -17.10 2.76
CA ILE A 14 -19.14 -16.40 2.21
C ILE A 14 -18.07 -16.34 3.29
N SER A 15 -17.06 -17.17 3.18
CA SER A 15 -15.89 -17.13 4.04
C SER A 15 -14.71 -16.59 3.24
N LEU A 16 -13.98 -15.65 3.83
CA LEU A 16 -12.76 -15.06 3.27
C LEU A 16 -11.50 -15.44 4.06
N PRO A 17 -11.18 -16.71 4.28
CA PRO A 17 -9.85 -17.03 4.73
C PRO A 17 -9.00 -17.36 3.52
N TYR A 18 -7.97 -16.54 3.29
CA TYR A 18 -6.92 -16.79 2.29
C TYR A 18 -6.31 -18.19 2.33
N LYS A 19 -6.54 -18.93 3.39
CA LYS A 19 -5.98 -20.29 3.59
C LYS A 19 -6.59 -21.36 2.71
N ASP A 20 -7.77 -21.14 2.12
CA ASP A 20 -8.52 -22.17 1.40
C ASP A 20 -8.64 -21.92 -0.11
N PHE A 21 -7.82 -21.03 -0.68
CA PHE A 21 -7.69 -20.88 -2.13
C PHE A 21 -7.07 -22.14 -2.75
N LYS A 22 -7.82 -23.23 -2.76
CA LYS A 22 -7.54 -24.39 -3.60
C LYS A 22 -8.20 -24.18 -4.96
N TYR A 23 -7.50 -23.59 -5.78
CA TYR A 23 -7.38 -23.35 -7.24
C TYR A 23 -8.33 -24.07 -8.23
N LYS A 24 -9.55 -24.42 -7.91
CA LYS A 24 -10.46 -24.93 -8.95
C LYS A 24 -11.45 -23.90 -9.46
N HIS A 25 -11.85 -22.94 -8.64
CA HIS A 25 -12.78 -21.89 -9.05
C HIS A 25 -12.48 -20.62 -8.24
N GLN A 26 -12.19 -19.51 -8.90
CA GLN A 26 -12.24 -18.20 -8.26
C GLN A 26 -13.58 -17.55 -8.58
N ALA A 27 -14.34 -17.17 -7.57
CA ALA A 27 -15.58 -16.47 -7.74
C ALA A 27 -15.44 -15.04 -7.23
N ILE A 28 -15.78 -14.06 -8.06
CA ILE A 28 -15.77 -12.64 -7.71
C ILE A 28 -17.18 -12.11 -7.87
N ILE A 29 -17.76 -11.54 -6.81
CA ILE A 29 -19.05 -10.86 -6.88
C ILE A 29 -18.80 -9.36 -6.95
N THR A 30 -19.19 -8.73 -8.06
CA THR A 30 -19.15 -7.29 -8.25
C THR A 30 -20.47 -6.83 -8.82
N ASN A 31 -21.16 -5.89 -8.16
CA ASN A 31 -22.44 -5.33 -8.62
C ASN A 31 -23.50 -6.38 -8.95
N GLY A 32 -23.60 -7.46 -8.14
CA GLY A 32 -24.55 -8.54 -8.37
C GLY A 32 -24.17 -9.54 -9.46
N TYR A 33 -22.93 -9.50 -9.93
CA TYR A 33 -22.37 -10.49 -10.87
C TYR A 33 -21.44 -11.42 -10.14
N LEU A 34 -21.68 -12.74 -10.29
CA LEU A 34 -20.76 -13.79 -9.88
C LEU A 34 -19.87 -14.14 -11.08
N MET A 35 -18.57 -13.91 -10.94
CA MET A 35 -17.59 -14.36 -11.94
C MET A 35 -16.91 -15.62 -11.42
N VAL A 36 -17.08 -16.71 -12.14
CA VAL A 36 -16.45 -18.00 -11.85
C VAL A 36 -15.34 -18.23 -12.85
N HIS A 37 -14.09 -18.30 -12.38
CA HIS A 37 -12.95 -18.69 -13.21
C HIS A 37 -12.74 -20.19 -13.12
N ASN A 38 -12.87 -20.88 -14.24
CA ASN A 38 -12.48 -22.27 -14.31
C ASN A 38 -11.01 -22.39 -14.67
N TYR A 39 -10.27 -23.24 -13.96
CA TYR A 39 -8.83 -23.44 -14.15
C TYR A 39 -8.45 -23.91 -15.58
N ASN A 40 -9.40 -24.40 -16.37
CA ASN A 40 -9.18 -24.85 -17.75
C ASN A 40 -9.31 -23.74 -18.81
N GLY A 41 -9.50 -22.47 -18.42
CA GLY A 41 -9.56 -21.33 -19.34
C GLY A 41 -10.96 -21.02 -19.90
N ASP A 42 -11.97 -21.76 -19.50
CA ASP A 42 -13.36 -21.46 -19.82
C ASP A 42 -13.96 -20.57 -18.74
N ASP A 43 -13.74 -19.28 -18.87
CA ASP A 43 -14.25 -18.28 -17.93
C ASP A 43 -15.70 -17.94 -18.27
N LEU A 44 -16.60 -18.25 -17.35
CA LEU A 44 -18.04 -18.00 -17.49
C LEU A 44 -18.46 -16.87 -16.54
N GLN A 45 -19.05 -15.83 -17.08
CA GLN A 45 -19.77 -14.84 -16.27
C GLN A 45 -21.16 -15.38 -15.90
N LYS A 46 -21.44 -15.44 -14.60
CA LYS A 46 -22.77 -15.77 -14.10
C LYS A 46 -23.38 -14.56 -13.40
N LYS A 47 -24.60 -14.23 -13.72
CA LYS A 47 -25.40 -13.26 -12.97
C LYS A 47 -26.40 -13.99 -12.10
N ILE A 48 -26.42 -13.66 -10.81
CA ILE A 48 -27.49 -14.11 -9.92
C ILE A 48 -28.61 -13.05 -9.98
N VAL A 49 -29.76 -13.43 -10.54
CA VAL A 49 -30.95 -12.61 -10.59
C VAL A 49 -32.07 -13.37 -9.92
N ASN A 50 -32.64 -12.82 -8.85
CA ASN A 50 -33.71 -13.44 -8.07
C ASN A 50 -33.40 -14.88 -7.60
N GLY A 51 -32.12 -15.14 -7.23
CA GLY A 51 -31.69 -16.46 -6.77
C GLY A 51 -31.39 -17.48 -7.87
N GLU A 52 -31.57 -17.12 -9.16
CA GLU A 52 -31.23 -17.98 -10.29
C GLU A 52 -29.90 -17.59 -10.94
N GLU A 53 -29.06 -18.57 -11.24
CA GLU A 53 -27.81 -18.38 -11.99
C GLU A 53 -28.10 -18.23 -13.49
N LYS A 54 -27.73 -17.08 -14.06
CA LYS A 54 -27.79 -16.88 -15.53
C LYS A 54 -26.39 -16.67 -16.08
N PHE A 55 -26.00 -17.48 -17.07
CA PHE A 55 -24.78 -17.28 -17.84
C PHE A 55 -24.90 -16.02 -18.69
N LEU A 56 -23.97 -15.09 -18.58
CA LEU A 56 -24.08 -13.80 -19.24
C LEU A 56 -23.31 -13.70 -20.56
N LYS A 57 -22.09 -14.12 -20.59
CA LYS A 57 -21.22 -14.16 -21.78
C LYS A 57 -19.97 -14.99 -21.51
N PRO A 58 -19.38 -15.62 -22.53
CA PRO A 58 -18.02 -16.11 -22.42
C PRO A 58 -17.07 -14.93 -22.20
N HIS A 59 -16.06 -15.16 -21.37
CA HIS A 59 -15.04 -14.17 -21.04
C HIS A 59 -14.28 -13.78 -22.32
N ASN A 60 -14.03 -12.48 -22.51
CA ASN A 60 -13.16 -12.04 -23.60
C ASN A 60 -11.69 -12.20 -23.16
N LEU A 61 -11.10 -13.33 -23.47
CA LEU A 61 -9.71 -13.66 -23.14
C LEU A 61 -8.68 -12.68 -23.74
N ASN A 62 -9.09 -11.76 -24.58
CA ASN A 62 -8.23 -10.74 -25.17
C ASN A 62 -8.38 -9.36 -24.51
N ASP A 63 -9.32 -9.19 -23.56
CA ASP A 63 -9.48 -7.94 -22.83
C ASP A 63 -8.58 -7.95 -21.58
N PRO A 64 -7.55 -7.08 -21.52
CA PRO A 64 -6.66 -7.01 -20.37
C PRO A 64 -7.36 -6.52 -19.08
N ASN A 65 -8.56 -5.95 -19.19
CA ASN A 65 -9.35 -5.51 -18.03
C ASN A 65 -10.21 -6.63 -17.44
N GLU A 66 -10.29 -7.78 -18.11
CA GLU A 66 -10.97 -8.93 -17.58
C GLU A 66 -10.16 -9.57 -16.43
N TYR A 67 -10.88 -10.15 -15.47
CA TYR A 67 -10.27 -10.73 -14.27
C TYR A 67 -9.32 -11.88 -14.62
N SER A 68 -8.19 -11.93 -13.93
CA SER A 68 -7.15 -12.96 -14.06
C SER A 68 -6.45 -13.06 -15.44
N ILE A 69 -6.86 -12.31 -16.45
CA ILE A 69 -6.24 -12.37 -17.80
C ILE A 69 -4.76 -11.98 -17.74
N LEU A 70 -4.42 -10.88 -17.06
CA LEU A 70 -3.02 -10.48 -16.89
C LEU A 70 -2.21 -11.52 -16.13
N TYR A 71 -2.81 -12.14 -15.10
CA TYR A 71 -2.16 -13.23 -14.39
C TYR A 71 -1.86 -14.40 -15.34
N HIS A 72 -2.86 -14.91 -16.04
CA HIS A 72 -2.69 -16.09 -16.90
C HIS A 72 -1.78 -15.84 -18.11
N ARG A 73 -1.86 -14.64 -18.69
CA ARG A 73 -1.12 -14.32 -19.91
C ARG A 73 0.29 -13.78 -19.67
N MET A 74 0.51 -13.09 -18.55
CA MET A 74 1.76 -12.40 -18.29
C MET A 74 2.53 -12.97 -17.11
N LEU A 75 1.87 -13.20 -15.96
CA LEU A 75 2.54 -13.63 -14.76
C LEU A 75 2.78 -15.14 -14.72
N LYS A 76 1.74 -15.94 -14.95
CA LYS A 76 1.81 -17.40 -14.88
C LYS A 76 2.94 -18.02 -15.74
N PRO A 77 3.21 -17.56 -16.98
CA PRO A 77 4.30 -18.07 -17.76
C PRO A 77 5.70 -17.80 -17.17
N THR A 78 5.84 -16.84 -16.26
CA THR A 78 7.12 -16.50 -15.61
C THR A 78 7.37 -17.29 -14.33
N ILE A 79 6.37 -17.96 -13.76
CA ILE A 79 6.49 -18.71 -12.50
C ILE A 79 7.64 -19.74 -12.49
N PRO A 80 7.97 -20.45 -13.57
CA PRO A 80 9.10 -21.40 -13.57
C PRO A 80 10.48 -20.75 -13.39
N PHE A 81 10.60 -19.44 -13.64
CA PHE A 81 11.88 -18.76 -13.48
C PHE A 81 12.17 -18.45 -12.03
N GLY A 82 13.38 -18.80 -11.56
CA GLY A 82 13.84 -18.41 -10.23
C GLY A 82 14.00 -16.89 -10.14
N ILE A 83 13.44 -16.30 -9.11
CA ILE A 83 13.55 -14.86 -8.82
C ILE A 83 14.13 -14.65 -7.41
N LYS A 84 14.89 -13.57 -7.21
CA LYS A 84 15.42 -13.21 -5.90
C LYS A 84 14.42 -12.39 -5.08
N GLY A 85 13.56 -11.68 -5.76
CA GLY A 85 12.56 -10.80 -5.15
C GLY A 85 11.76 -10.06 -6.21
N VAL A 86 10.82 -9.25 -5.76
CA VAL A 86 9.96 -8.42 -6.60
C VAL A 86 10.13 -6.95 -6.21
N ILE A 87 10.18 -6.08 -7.21
CA ILE A 87 10.00 -4.64 -7.04
C ILE A 87 8.67 -4.23 -7.65
N TRP A 88 7.89 -3.43 -6.91
CA TRP A 88 6.51 -3.11 -7.24
C TRP A 88 6.23 -1.62 -7.16
N TYR A 89 5.65 -1.04 -8.19
CA TYR A 89 5.20 0.35 -8.17
C TYR A 89 3.79 0.46 -8.75
N GLN A 90 2.81 0.59 -7.89
CA GLN A 90 1.39 0.68 -8.26
C GLN A 90 0.60 1.22 -7.06
N GLY A 91 -0.55 1.83 -7.31
CA GLY A 91 -1.48 2.24 -6.26
C GLY A 91 -2.43 3.35 -6.68
N GLU A 92 -2.09 4.16 -7.66
CA GLU A 92 -2.79 5.39 -8.05
C GLU A 92 -4.27 5.15 -8.41
N ALA A 93 -4.57 4.02 -9.06
CA ALA A 93 -5.94 3.61 -9.37
C ALA A 93 -6.75 3.23 -8.12
N ASN A 94 -6.07 2.90 -7.01
CA ASN A 94 -6.70 2.48 -5.75
C ASN A 94 -6.95 3.63 -4.77
N VAL A 95 -6.57 4.86 -5.11
CA VAL A 95 -6.74 6.04 -4.24
C VAL A 95 -8.18 6.26 -3.78
N SER A 96 -9.16 5.91 -4.61
CA SER A 96 -10.58 5.98 -4.26
C SER A 96 -11.06 4.82 -3.37
N ASN A 97 -10.27 3.75 -3.26
CA ASN A 97 -10.61 2.51 -2.56
C ASN A 97 -9.46 2.04 -1.66
N TYR A 98 -8.83 2.99 -0.98
CA TYR A 98 -7.58 2.78 -0.23
C TYR A 98 -7.72 1.86 0.99
N TYR A 99 -8.92 1.74 1.55
CA TYR A 99 -9.15 0.98 2.79
C TYR A 99 -8.92 -0.52 2.63
N ASP A 100 -9.11 -1.06 1.44
CA ASP A 100 -8.88 -2.47 1.16
C ASP A 100 -7.45 -2.75 0.67
N TYR A 101 -6.65 -1.70 0.37
CA TYR A 101 -5.38 -1.83 -0.32
C TYR A 101 -4.36 -2.69 0.43
N SER A 102 -4.24 -2.52 1.75
CA SER A 102 -3.27 -3.28 2.53
C SER A 102 -3.57 -4.79 2.51
N VAL A 103 -4.85 -5.15 2.57
CA VAL A 103 -5.30 -6.55 2.49
C VAL A 103 -5.09 -7.12 1.09
N LEU A 104 -5.39 -6.32 0.07
CA LEU A 104 -5.22 -6.73 -1.33
C LEU A 104 -3.74 -6.93 -1.69
N LEU A 105 -2.86 -6.03 -1.24
CA LEU A 105 -1.42 -6.15 -1.51
C LEU A 105 -0.81 -7.32 -0.73
N ASP A 106 -1.15 -7.50 0.54
CA ASP A 106 -0.74 -8.67 1.33
C ASP A 106 -1.18 -9.98 0.63
N GLY A 107 -2.45 -10.04 0.22
CA GLY A 107 -3.00 -11.20 -0.46
C GLY A 107 -2.28 -11.52 -1.77
N MET A 108 -2.01 -10.51 -2.60
CA MET A 108 -1.25 -10.69 -3.84
C MET A 108 0.17 -11.20 -3.57
N ILE A 109 0.87 -10.63 -2.59
CA ILE A 109 2.24 -11.06 -2.24
C ILE A 109 2.26 -12.53 -1.80
N ARG A 110 1.32 -12.92 -0.92
CA ARG A 110 1.22 -14.31 -0.44
C ARG A 110 0.86 -15.28 -1.57
N ASP A 111 -0.04 -14.89 -2.45
CA ASP A 111 -0.44 -15.66 -3.62
C ASP A 111 0.76 -15.90 -4.55
N TRP A 112 1.51 -14.87 -4.88
CA TRP A 112 2.70 -15.01 -5.72
C TRP A 112 3.76 -15.89 -5.07
N ARG A 113 4.07 -15.70 -3.79
CA ARG A 113 4.99 -16.57 -3.03
C ARG A 113 4.56 -18.02 -3.06
N SER A 114 3.26 -18.28 -2.90
CA SER A 114 2.70 -19.62 -3.00
C SER A 114 2.92 -20.25 -4.37
N HIS A 115 2.74 -19.48 -5.44
CA HIS A 115 2.94 -19.98 -6.81
C HIS A 115 4.40 -20.29 -7.15
N TRP A 116 5.34 -19.50 -6.63
CA TRP A 116 6.77 -19.76 -6.76
C TRP A 116 7.29 -20.78 -5.75
N ASN A 117 6.49 -21.16 -4.77
CA ASN A 117 6.92 -21.95 -3.61
C ASN A 117 8.18 -21.38 -2.97
N ASP A 118 8.25 -20.05 -2.87
CA ASP A 118 9.40 -19.29 -2.35
C ASP A 118 8.90 -18.05 -1.60
N ASP A 119 9.47 -17.81 -0.42
CA ASP A 119 9.18 -16.65 0.41
C ASP A 119 10.14 -15.48 0.08
N PHE A 120 10.22 -15.12 -1.20
CA PHE A 120 11.07 -14.06 -1.71
C PHE A 120 10.73 -12.68 -1.14
N SER A 121 11.70 -11.76 -1.16
CA SER A 121 11.52 -10.37 -0.74
C SER A 121 10.62 -9.61 -1.71
N PHE A 122 9.75 -8.76 -1.15
CA PHE A 122 8.84 -7.91 -1.94
C PHE A 122 9.00 -6.45 -1.54
N TYR A 123 9.60 -5.65 -2.42
CA TYR A 123 9.83 -4.23 -2.18
C TYR A 123 8.91 -3.39 -3.05
N PHE A 124 8.27 -2.40 -2.44
CA PHE A 124 7.31 -1.58 -3.17
C PHE A 124 7.55 -0.09 -2.96
N ALA A 125 7.23 0.68 -4.00
CA ALA A 125 7.23 2.12 -3.94
C ALA A 125 5.91 2.62 -3.33
N GLN A 126 5.99 3.49 -2.32
CA GLN A 126 4.85 4.28 -1.90
C GLN A 126 4.42 5.19 -3.05
N ILE A 127 3.12 5.39 -3.28
CA ILE A 127 2.70 6.33 -4.32
C ILE A 127 3.21 7.74 -4.04
N ALA A 128 3.68 8.40 -5.08
CA ALA A 128 4.18 9.76 -4.99
C ALA A 128 3.05 10.78 -4.75
N PRO A 129 3.32 11.91 -4.09
CA PRO A 129 2.37 13.00 -3.96
C PRO A 129 1.94 13.56 -5.32
N PHE A 130 0.63 13.84 -5.45
CA PHE A 130 0.03 14.42 -6.65
C PHE A 130 -1.31 15.07 -6.26
N ILE A 131 -1.70 16.16 -6.90
CA ILE A 131 -3.03 16.78 -6.67
C ILE A 131 -4.11 15.95 -7.34
N TYR A 132 -4.70 15.05 -6.54
CA TYR A 132 -5.91 14.36 -6.94
C TYR A 132 -7.14 15.25 -6.79
N SER A 133 -8.23 14.89 -7.48
CA SER A 133 -9.52 15.56 -7.26
C SER A 133 -9.95 15.48 -5.79
N LYS A 134 -10.77 16.43 -5.32
CA LYS A 134 -11.21 16.56 -3.90
C LYS A 134 -11.82 15.28 -3.30
N LYS A 135 -12.32 14.36 -4.12
CA LYS A 135 -12.93 13.09 -3.66
C LYS A 135 -11.93 11.95 -3.47
N LYS A 136 -10.67 12.15 -3.82
CA LYS A 136 -9.62 11.13 -3.74
C LYS A 136 -8.73 11.35 -2.52
N ASN A 137 -8.32 10.27 -1.88
CA ASN A 137 -7.57 10.29 -0.62
C ASN A 137 -6.25 9.51 -0.80
N SER A 138 -5.24 10.12 -1.44
CA SER A 138 -3.95 9.47 -1.66
C SER A 138 -3.14 9.30 -0.37
N GLN A 139 -3.31 10.19 0.60
CA GLN A 139 -2.68 10.05 1.92
C GLN A 139 -3.20 8.80 2.66
N GLY A 140 -4.49 8.46 2.53
CA GLY A 140 -5.05 7.22 3.04
C GLY A 140 -4.43 5.99 2.36
N LEU A 141 -4.17 6.05 1.06
CA LEU A 141 -3.48 4.98 0.35
C LEU A 141 -2.02 4.86 0.77
N ARG A 142 -1.29 5.96 0.93
CA ARG A 142 0.09 5.93 1.45
C ARG A 142 0.18 5.28 2.83
N ASP A 143 -0.80 5.55 3.71
CA ASP A 143 -0.88 4.89 5.01
C ASP A 143 -1.25 3.39 4.89
N ALA A 144 -2.14 3.04 3.97
CA ALA A 144 -2.45 1.63 3.69
C ALA A 144 -1.22 0.87 3.17
N GLN A 145 -0.40 1.49 2.30
CA GLN A 145 0.88 0.93 1.86
C GLN A 145 1.84 0.74 3.05
N ARG A 146 1.99 1.74 3.92
CA ARG A 146 2.80 1.64 5.14
C ARG A 146 2.36 0.48 6.05
N LYS A 147 1.06 0.26 6.20
CA LYS A 147 0.51 -0.83 7.02
C LYS A 147 0.88 -2.22 6.53
N VAL A 148 1.15 -2.40 5.22
CA VAL A 148 1.62 -3.67 4.67
C VAL A 148 2.92 -4.14 5.33
N LEU A 149 3.80 -3.22 5.70
CA LEU A 149 5.07 -3.54 6.38
C LEU A 149 4.86 -4.30 7.70
N ASN A 150 3.73 -4.08 8.39
CA ASN A 150 3.41 -4.69 9.67
C ASN A 150 2.70 -6.05 9.55
N ILE A 151 2.10 -6.33 8.39
CA ILE A 151 1.27 -7.55 8.20
C ILE A 151 1.91 -8.57 7.27
N THR A 152 2.84 -8.13 6.41
CA THR A 152 3.47 -8.99 5.40
C THR A 152 4.98 -9.06 5.65
N PRO A 153 5.52 -10.21 6.08
CA PRO A 153 6.95 -10.35 6.31
C PRO A 153 7.76 -10.21 5.01
N LYS A 154 9.06 -9.96 5.15
CA LYS A 154 10.01 -9.76 4.03
C LYS A 154 9.54 -8.72 3.01
N THR A 155 8.93 -7.64 3.49
CA THR A 155 8.54 -6.48 2.67
C THR A 155 9.36 -5.25 3.06
N GLY A 156 9.46 -4.31 2.11
CA GLY A 156 10.08 -3.01 2.33
C GLY A 156 9.43 -1.96 1.44
N MET A 157 9.42 -0.72 1.89
CA MET A 157 8.78 0.37 1.19
C MET A 157 9.77 1.50 0.89
N ALA A 158 9.89 1.86 -0.38
CA ALA A 158 10.57 3.07 -0.80
C ALA A 158 9.60 4.26 -0.61
N ILE A 159 9.93 5.16 0.31
CA ILE A 159 9.15 6.38 0.58
C ILE A 159 9.38 7.37 -0.55
N LEU A 160 8.30 7.94 -1.11
CA LEU A 160 8.38 8.86 -2.25
C LEU A 160 7.76 10.24 -1.97
N LEU A 161 7.60 10.63 -0.71
CA LEU A 161 6.95 11.89 -0.34
C LEU A 161 7.66 13.15 -0.87
N ASP A 162 8.93 13.05 -1.23
CA ASP A 162 9.77 14.13 -1.75
C ASP A 162 10.03 14.04 -3.26
N ILE A 163 9.42 13.09 -3.96
CA ILE A 163 9.67 12.85 -5.40
C ILE A 163 8.47 13.24 -6.27
N GLY A 164 7.28 13.40 -5.67
CA GLY A 164 6.06 13.70 -6.40
C GLY A 164 6.10 15.01 -7.19
N GLU A 165 5.30 15.08 -8.22
CA GLU A 165 5.04 16.30 -8.98
C GLU A 165 3.59 16.72 -8.78
N GLU A 166 3.37 17.99 -8.47
CA GLU A 166 2.07 18.53 -8.10
C GLU A 166 0.99 18.26 -9.15
N ASN A 167 1.34 18.42 -10.41
CA ASN A 167 0.43 18.39 -11.55
C ASN A 167 0.67 17.21 -12.51
N ASP A 168 1.60 16.32 -12.21
CA ASP A 168 1.85 15.11 -12.99
C ASP A 168 1.82 13.87 -12.09
N ILE A 169 0.86 12.98 -12.37
CA ILE A 169 0.71 11.69 -11.66
C ILE A 169 1.87 10.73 -11.96
N HIS A 170 2.63 10.99 -13.02
CA HIS A 170 3.79 10.21 -13.43
C HIS A 170 5.09 11.00 -13.20
N PRO A 171 5.56 11.14 -11.94
CA PRO A 171 6.74 11.94 -11.64
C PRO A 171 7.95 11.44 -12.45
N ARG A 172 8.74 12.39 -12.98
CA ARG A 172 9.86 12.10 -13.89
C ARG A 172 11.05 11.46 -13.20
N ASN A 173 11.22 11.73 -11.91
CA ASN A 173 12.33 11.21 -11.13
C ASN A 173 12.16 9.70 -10.82
N LYS A 174 12.30 8.85 -11.83
CA LYS A 174 12.29 7.39 -11.66
C LYS A 174 13.63 6.84 -11.19
N GLN A 175 14.69 7.61 -11.33
CA GLN A 175 16.04 7.21 -10.90
C GLN A 175 16.12 7.05 -9.38
N ASP A 176 15.62 8.01 -8.60
CA ASP A 176 15.59 7.90 -7.14
C ASP A 176 14.61 6.83 -6.65
N VAL A 177 13.51 6.61 -7.35
CA VAL A 177 12.62 5.48 -7.06
C VAL A 177 13.37 4.15 -7.17
N GLY A 178 14.06 3.92 -8.30
CA GLY A 178 14.86 2.73 -8.53
C GLY A 178 16.00 2.58 -7.52
N LYS A 179 16.70 3.68 -7.20
CA LYS A 179 17.75 3.72 -6.18
C LYS A 179 17.23 3.30 -4.81
N ARG A 180 16.09 3.83 -4.35
CA ARG A 180 15.50 3.50 -3.04
C ARG A 180 15.05 2.04 -2.97
N LEU A 181 14.46 1.51 -4.03
CA LEU A 181 14.15 0.07 -4.12
C LEU A 181 15.41 -0.79 -4.09
N ALA A 182 16.49 -0.37 -4.77
CA ALA A 182 17.77 -1.08 -4.74
C ALA A 182 18.43 -1.05 -3.36
N LEU A 183 18.35 0.07 -2.61
CA LEU A 183 18.87 0.15 -1.24
C LEU A 183 18.21 -0.86 -0.30
N LEU A 184 16.89 -1.06 -0.43
CA LEU A 184 16.17 -2.10 0.31
C LEU A 184 16.75 -3.50 0.04
N ALA A 185 16.93 -3.84 -1.24
CA ALA A 185 17.51 -5.13 -1.62
C ALA A 185 18.96 -5.29 -1.14
N LEU A 186 19.79 -4.29 -1.38
CA LEU A 186 21.19 -4.31 -0.97
C LEU A 186 21.35 -4.57 0.52
N LYS A 187 20.57 -3.92 1.37
CA LYS A 187 20.63 -4.13 2.81
C LYS A 187 20.06 -5.49 3.21
N ARG A 188 18.86 -5.82 2.75
CA ARG A 188 18.05 -6.90 3.33
C ARG A 188 18.33 -8.26 2.70
N ASP A 189 18.70 -8.31 1.41
CA ASP A 189 18.97 -9.55 0.69
C ASP A 189 20.47 -9.79 0.44
N TYR A 190 21.26 -8.70 0.34
CA TYR A 190 22.68 -8.78 0.02
C TYR A 190 23.61 -8.42 1.20
N GLY A 191 23.05 -8.02 2.36
CA GLY A 191 23.80 -7.85 3.61
C GLY A 191 24.66 -6.59 3.68
N PHE A 192 24.46 -5.59 2.83
CA PHE A 192 25.19 -4.33 2.91
C PHE A 192 24.81 -3.54 4.17
N ASN A 193 25.79 -3.00 4.87
CA ASN A 193 25.55 -2.13 6.02
C ASN A 193 25.29 -0.69 5.57
N ILE A 194 24.07 -0.43 5.14
CA ILE A 194 23.61 0.87 4.63
C ILE A 194 22.24 1.24 5.19
N ILE A 195 21.87 2.51 5.11
CA ILE A 195 20.49 2.95 5.38
C ILE A 195 19.66 2.64 4.14
N ASP A 196 18.56 1.94 4.32
CA ASP A 196 17.75 1.40 3.21
C ASP A 196 16.46 2.18 2.94
N THR A 197 15.99 3.00 3.88
CA THR A 197 14.77 3.79 3.73
C THR A 197 14.86 5.08 4.56
N GLY A 198 13.95 6.01 4.32
CA GLY A 198 13.77 7.19 5.15
C GLY A 198 13.10 6.89 6.49
N PRO A 199 12.91 7.90 7.33
CA PRO A 199 12.30 7.72 8.64
C PRO A 199 10.90 7.10 8.53
N LEU A 200 10.66 6.03 9.28
CA LEU A 200 9.35 5.40 9.42
C LEU A 200 8.83 5.62 10.83
N TYR A 201 7.56 6.04 10.94
CA TYR A 201 6.90 6.13 12.24
C TYR A 201 7.01 4.80 13.00
N SER A 202 7.50 4.88 14.24
CA SER A 202 7.64 3.76 15.16
C SER A 202 6.58 3.82 16.25
N LYS A 203 6.65 4.82 17.09
CA LYS A 203 5.70 5.06 18.19
C LYS A 203 5.58 6.53 18.54
N HIS A 204 4.68 6.86 19.42
CA HIS A 204 4.58 8.20 20.00
C HIS A 204 4.21 8.15 21.47
N GLU A 205 4.53 9.21 22.18
CA GLU A 205 4.11 9.43 23.56
C GLU A 205 3.38 10.77 23.68
N ILE A 206 2.26 10.75 24.40
CA ILE A 206 1.51 11.97 24.72
C ILE A 206 2.15 12.60 25.95
N LYS A 207 2.60 13.84 25.79
CA LYS A 207 3.15 14.67 26.85
C LYS A 207 2.19 15.81 27.19
N ASN A 208 2.53 16.59 28.22
CA ASN A 208 1.74 17.77 28.56
C ASN A 208 1.92 18.86 27.49
N GLY A 209 0.89 19.08 26.66
CA GLY A 209 0.86 20.09 25.61
C GLY A 209 1.50 19.68 24.27
N TYR A 210 2.12 18.51 24.13
CA TYR A 210 2.71 18.05 22.87
C TYR A 210 2.70 16.54 22.71
N ILE A 211 2.96 16.07 21.50
CA ILE A 211 3.21 14.65 21.23
C ILE A 211 4.67 14.49 20.81
N GLU A 212 5.38 13.57 21.46
CA GLU A 212 6.72 13.14 21.08
C GLU A 212 6.60 11.94 20.14
N VAL A 213 7.16 12.06 18.92
CA VAL A 213 7.09 11.03 17.89
C VAL A 213 8.48 10.44 17.66
N GLU A 214 8.58 9.13 17.70
CA GLU A 214 9.79 8.36 17.40
C GLU A 214 9.71 7.70 16.03
N PHE A 215 10.86 7.58 15.39
CA PHE A 215 10.99 7.01 14.06
C PHE A 215 12.07 5.91 14.06
N ASP A 216 11.81 4.85 13.29
CA ASP A 216 12.82 3.89 12.89
C ASP A 216 13.58 4.39 11.65
N HIS A 217 14.71 3.78 11.33
CA HIS A 217 15.54 4.11 10.16
C HIS A 217 16.05 5.55 10.14
N ILE A 218 16.40 6.08 11.29
CA ILE A 218 16.88 7.47 11.39
C ILE A 218 18.34 7.66 10.96
N GLY A 219 19.10 6.57 10.76
CA GLY A 219 20.54 6.66 10.41
C GLY A 219 21.36 7.22 11.56
N SER A 220 22.14 8.27 11.31
CA SER A 220 22.89 9.01 12.33
C SER A 220 22.07 10.15 12.96
N GLY A 221 20.81 10.30 12.61
CA GLY A 221 19.89 11.27 13.20
C GLY A 221 18.79 11.73 12.23
N LEU A 222 17.87 12.52 12.74
CA LEU A 222 16.83 13.18 11.97
C LEU A 222 17.28 14.57 11.54
N ILE A 223 16.87 14.98 10.35
CA ILE A 223 17.12 16.33 9.82
C ILE A 223 15.86 16.91 9.17
N ALA A 224 15.65 18.21 9.33
CA ALA A 224 14.69 18.97 8.55
C ALA A 224 15.38 19.64 7.36
N ARG A 225 14.83 19.50 6.17
CA ARG A 225 15.20 20.32 5.00
C ARG A 225 14.28 21.53 4.94
N GLY A 226 14.81 22.70 5.32
CA GLY A 226 14.01 23.87 5.57
C GLY A 226 13.25 23.82 6.89
N GLU A 227 12.09 24.48 6.96
CA GLU A 227 11.20 24.43 8.11
C GLU A 227 10.56 23.04 8.24
N LEU A 228 10.55 22.45 9.44
CA LEU A 228 9.91 21.17 9.68
C LEU A 228 8.39 21.36 9.68
N ALA A 229 7.76 21.11 8.55
CA ALA A 229 6.35 21.35 8.30
C ALA A 229 5.57 20.05 8.00
N GLY A 230 4.24 20.16 7.86
CA GLY A 230 3.37 19.06 7.43
C GLY A 230 2.84 18.17 8.54
N PHE A 231 3.14 18.51 9.80
CA PHE A 231 2.48 17.87 10.94
C PHE A 231 1.13 18.52 11.22
N GLU A 232 0.20 17.69 11.66
CA GLU A 232 -1.11 18.08 12.15
C GLU A 232 -1.41 17.27 13.42
N ILE A 233 -2.10 17.92 14.38
CA ILE A 233 -2.39 17.38 15.70
C ILE A 233 -3.86 17.54 16.04
N ALA A 234 -4.43 16.60 16.78
CA ALA A 234 -5.83 16.63 17.22
C ALA A 234 -5.96 16.24 18.70
N GLY A 235 -6.97 16.77 19.34
CA GLY A 235 -7.45 16.34 20.65
C GLY A 235 -8.31 15.06 20.58
N SER A 236 -9.10 14.84 21.63
CA SER A 236 -10.04 13.72 21.70
C SER A 236 -11.25 13.86 20.74
N ASP A 237 -11.49 15.05 20.23
CA ASP A 237 -12.52 15.34 19.22
C ASP A 237 -12.17 14.87 17.80
N GLY A 238 -10.87 14.52 17.58
CA GLY A 238 -10.38 14.07 16.27
C GLY A 238 -10.31 15.19 15.21
N ILE A 239 -10.43 16.46 15.61
CA ILE A 239 -10.32 17.60 14.71
C ILE A 239 -8.84 17.97 14.60
N TYR A 240 -8.27 17.81 13.42
CA TYR A 240 -6.85 18.09 13.17
C TYR A 240 -6.58 19.54 12.84
N PHE A 241 -5.56 20.09 13.48
CA PHE A 241 -5.03 21.44 13.23
C PHE A 241 -3.57 21.36 12.81
N PRO A 242 -3.10 22.29 11.95
CA PRO A 242 -1.68 22.47 11.70
C PRO A 242 -0.89 22.60 13.01
N ALA A 243 0.25 21.97 13.04
CA ALA A 243 1.09 21.90 14.23
C ALA A 243 2.52 22.36 13.93
N ASN A 244 3.14 22.98 14.92
CA ASN A 244 4.57 23.21 14.97
C ASN A 244 5.28 21.89 15.28
N ALA A 245 6.49 21.72 14.74
CA ALA A 245 7.28 20.53 14.99
C ALA A 245 8.76 20.90 15.16
N GLU A 246 9.44 20.24 16.08
CA GLU A 246 10.86 20.43 16.36
C GLU A 246 11.55 19.08 16.53
N ILE A 247 12.75 18.93 15.96
CA ILE A 247 13.60 17.77 16.21
C ILE A 247 14.36 17.99 17.52
N LYS A 248 14.17 17.09 18.48
CA LYS A 248 14.89 17.07 19.77
C LYS A 248 15.32 15.63 20.08
N ASN A 249 16.64 15.44 20.25
CA ASN A 249 17.21 14.10 20.57
C ASN A 249 16.70 12.99 19.63
N ASP A 250 16.73 13.24 18.32
CA ASP A 250 16.28 12.32 17.27
C ASP A 250 14.80 11.88 17.36
N LYS A 251 14.00 12.72 18.02
CA LYS A 251 12.54 12.60 18.06
C LYS A 251 11.91 13.90 17.57
N VAL A 252 10.64 13.83 17.16
CA VAL A 252 9.91 15.03 16.76
C VAL A 252 8.87 15.39 17.81
N HIS A 253 8.98 16.59 18.37
CA HIS A 253 8.00 17.17 19.27
C HIS A 253 6.99 17.96 18.46
N VAL A 254 5.70 17.58 18.54
CA VAL A 254 4.61 18.17 17.76
C VAL A 254 3.61 18.84 18.69
N TYR A 255 3.32 20.13 18.49
CA TYR A 255 2.43 20.89 19.33
C TYR A 255 1.65 21.95 18.52
N SER A 256 0.55 22.45 19.09
CA SER A 256 -0.23 23.52 18.51
C SER A 256 -0.99 24.28 19.62
N ASP A 257 -0.98 25.60 19.56
CA ASP A 257 -1.74 26.44 20.51
C ASP A 257 -3.27 26.21 20.44
N ARG A 258 -3.72 25.59 19.35
CA ARG A 258 -5.12 25.24 19.14
C ARG A 258 -5.54 23.92 19.80
N VAL A 259 -4.56 23.13 20.32
CA VAL A 259 -4.81 21.79 20.87
C VAL A 259 -4.03 21.62 22.19
N GLU A 260 -4.64 22.08 23.28
CA GLU A 260 -4.03 22.04 24.61
C GLU A 260 -3.76 20.60 25.09
N LYS A 261 -4.66 19.66 24.78
CA LYS A 261 -4.57 18.23 25.18
C LYS A 261 -4.52 17.34 23.95
N PRO A 262 -3.36 17.22 23.30
CA PRO A 262 -3.21 16.44 22.09
C PRO A 262 -3.36 14.93 22.36
N LYS A 263 -3.95 14.22 21.40
CA LYS A 263 -4.17 12.77 21.43
C LYS A 263 -3.68 12.07 20.15
N ASN A 264 -3.74 12.77 19.02
CA ASN A 264 -3.43 12.20 17.72
C ASN A 264 -2.51 13.13 16.94
N VAL A 265 -1.61 12.53 16.17
CA VAL A 265 -0.69 13.24 15.29
C VAL A 265 -0.67 12.57 13.92
N ARG A 266 -0.49 13.34 12.86
CA ARG A 266 -0.27 12.84 11.51
C ARG A 266 0.70 13.75 10.77
N TYR A 267 1.39 13.17 9.76
CA TYR A 267 2.38 13.85 8.94
C TYR A 267 2.07 13.68 7.45
N GLY A 268 2.21 14.76 6.67
CA GLY A 268 2.00 14.73 5.22
C GLY A 268 0.60 14.26 4.81
N TRP A 269 -0.44 14.56 5.61
CA TRP A 269 -1.79 14.05 5.38
C TRP A 269 -2.54 14.88 4.35
N LYS A 270 -1.95 15.00 3.16
CA LYS A 270 -2.50 15.74 2.00
C LYS A 270 -2.23 14.96 0.73
N ASN A 271 -3.01 15.20 -0.31
CA ASN A 271 -2.79 14.59 -1.63
C ASN A 271 -1.42 14.94 -2.19
N TYR A 272 -1.08 16.23 -2.20
CA TYR A 272 0.26 16.72 -2.50
C TYR A 272 0.88 17.35 -1.25
N PHE A 273 2.14 17.01 -1.02
CA PHE A 273 2.93 17.50 0.11
C PHE A 273 4.42 17.32 -0.20
N GLU A 274 5.21 18.33 0.07
CA GLU A 274 6.68 18.25 0.01
C GLU A 274 7.23 17.85 1.37
N ALA A 275 7.89 16.69 1.43
CA ALA A 275 8.46 16.19 2.67
C ALA A 275 9.63 17.06 3.14
N THR A 276 9.64 17.36 4.44
CA THR A 276 10.69 18.16 5.09
C THR A 276 11.48 17.36 6.12
N LEU A 277 10.99 16.18 6.55
CA LEU A 277 11.66 15.29 7.51
C LEU A 277 12.46 14.22 6.79
N PHE A 278 13.75 14.13 7.09
CA PHE A 278 14.69 13.17 6.51
C PHE A 278 15.57 12.55 7.59
N ASN A 279 16.25 11.47 7.26
CA ASN A 279 17.37 10.92 8.02
C ASN A 279 18.71 11.37 7.43
N LEU A 280 19.78 11.23 8.24
CA LEU A 280 21.17 11.46 7.86
C LEU A 280 21.87 10.15 7.49
#